data_6bf6cc1bd79d820869f8a91c51f0ad84
#
_entry.id   6bf6cc1bd79d820869f8a91c51f0ad84
#
_cell.length_a   1.000
_cell.length_b   1.000
_cell.length_c   1.000
_cell.angle_alpha   90.00
_cell.angle_beta   90.00
_cell.angle_gamma   90.00
#
_symmetry.space_group_name_H-M   'P 1'
#
loop_
_entity.id
_entity.type
_entity.pdbx_description
1 polymer ?
#
loop_
_entity_poly.entity_id
_entity_poly.type
_entity_poly.pdbx_seq_one_letter_code
_entity_poly.pdbx_strand_id
1 'polypeptide(L)'
;MKIINGMYLLAQAVAVLVIALIVSIVCAIFGWSFSGIFILVFFTLGIIVLISNFSDSFLSNYIMKKTIENNAEEQGFGHCSTFNSLYGIIKIDVEGGKFAIVSIWNPTQFQVGDAAKIENIVSDYVKAPLGGTTGVYFQFMYEKARIRCYTFASSKNPYSLQSGEVLEGQSKADTFAELLKQAKENAAGKATA
;
A
#
# COMPACT_ATOMS: atom_id res chain seq x y z
N MET A 1 -9.19 -4.15 2.43
CA MET A 1 -8.90 -2.84 1.80
C MET A 1 -9.88 -2.46 0.69
N LYS A 2 -10.30 -3.35 -0.24
CA LYS A 2 -11.33 -3.03 -1.25
C LYS A 2 -12.68 -2.60 -0.67
N ILE A 3 -13.11 -3.15 0.46
CA ILE A 3 -14.37 -2.80 1.12
C ILE A 3 -14.30 -1.37 1.67
N ILE A 4 -13.16 -0.99 2.27
CA ILE A 4 -12.96 0.37 2.81
C ILE A 4 -12.90 1.39 1.66
N ASN A 5 -12.20 1.09 0.57
CA ASN A 5 -12.18 1.94 -0.61
C ASN A 5 -13.55 2.04 -1.29
N GLY A 6 -14.32 0.95 -1.34
CA GLY A 6 -15.68 0.95 -1.88
C GLY A 6 -16.64 1.79 -1.04
N MET A 7 -16.60 1.67 0.28
CA MET A 7 -17.39 2.50 1.19
C MET A 7 -16.96 3.98 1.15
N TYR A 8 -15.66 4.24 1.05
CA TYR A 8 -15.13 5.60 0.94
C TYR A 8 -15.57 6.25 -0.38
N LEU A 9 -15.46 5.53 -1.50
CA LEU A 9 -15.94 6.01 -2.80
C LEU A 9 -17.46 6.22 -2.82
N LEU A 10 -18.22 5.34 -2.18
CA LEU A 10 -19.66 5.52 -2.02
C LEU A 10 -19.99 6.76 -1.19
N ALA A 11 -19.31 6.96 -0.08
CA ALA A 11 -19.49 8.14 0.75
C ALA A 11 -19.15 9.44 0.01
N GLN A 12 -18.07 9.45 -0.80
CA GLN A 12 -17.72 10.58 -1.65
C GLN A 12 -18.77 10.83 -2.74
N ALA A 13 -19.28 9.78 -3.40
CA ALA A 13 -20.33 9.90 -4.41
C ALA A 13 -21.62 10.48 -3.82
N VAL A 14 -22.02 10.02 -2.64
CA VAL A 14 -23.19 10.56 -1.91
C VAL A 14 -22.96 12.02 -1.52
N ALA A 15 -21.77 12.39 -1.03
CA ALA A 15 -21.44 13.76 -0.68
C ALA A 15 -21.51 14.71 -1.92
N VAL A 16 -20.95 14.28 -3.06
CA VAL A 16 -21.03 15.02 -4.32
C VAL A 16 -22.49 15.25 -4.74
N LEU A 17 -23.32 14.22 -4.66
CA LEU A 17 -24.73 14.29 -5.03
C LEU A 17 -25.49 15.26 -4.12
N VAL A 18 -25.29 15.19 -2.81
CA VAL A 18 -25.92 16.08 -1.83
C VAL A 18 -25.49 17.54 -2.05
N ILE A 19 -24.21 17.81 -2.26
CA ILE A 19 -23.71 19.16 -2.52
C ILE A 19 -24.28 19.71 -3.83
N ALA A 20 -24.29 18.91 -4.91
CA ALA A 20 -24.86 19.30 -6.18
C ALA A 20 -26.35 19.66 -6.06
N LEU A 21 -27.09 18.89 -5.28
CA LEU A 21 -28.52 19.12 -5.03
C LEU A 21 -28.76 20.42 -4.25
N ILE A 22 -28.00 20.67 -3.19
CA ILE A 22 -28.10 21.89 -2.37
C ILE A 22 -27.79 23.14 -3.22
N VAL A 23 -26.68 23.10 -3.97
CA VAL A 23 -26.26 24.24 -4.83
C VAL A 23 -27.33 24.49 -5.90
N SER A 24 -27.91 23.45 -6.49
CA SER A 24 -28.95 23.59 -7.51
C SER A 24 -30.25 24.18 -6.98
N ILE A 25 -30.66 23.82 -5.76
CA ILE A 25 -31.82 24.42 -5.09
C ILE A 25 -31.58 25.90 -4.81
N VAL A 26 -30.41 26.24 -4.27
CA VAL A 26 -30.06 27.64 -3.99
C VAL A 26 -30.06 28.46 -5.28
N CYS A 27 -29.47 28.00 -6.35
CA CYS A 27 -29.43 28.70 -7.62
C CYS A 27 -30.82 28.81 -8.27
N ALA A 28 -31.68 27.80 -8.10
CA ALA A 28 -33.08 27.88 -8.60
C ALA A 28 -33.89 28.96 -7.94
N ILE A 29 -33.63 29.32 -6.66
CA ILE A 29 -34.24 30.43 -5.95
C ILE A 29 -33.88 31.79 -6.62
N PHE A 30 -32.70 31.87 -7.23
CA PHE A 30 -32.25 33.04 -8.00
C PHE A 30 -32.66 33.02 -9.48
N GLY A 31 -33.58 32.13 -9.88
CA GLY A 31 -34.11 32.07 -11.24
C GLY A 31 -33.24 31.31 -12.25
N TRP A 32 -32.25 30.55 -11.81
CA TRP A 32 -31.40 29.75 -12.68
C TRP A 32 -32.01 28.36 -12.93
N SER A 33 -31.70 27.76 -14.09
CA SER A 33 -32.19 26.44 -14.44
C SER A 33 -31.65 25.38 -13.48
N PHE A 34 -32.52 24.77 -12.67
CA PHE A 34 -32.14 23.70 -11.73
C PHE A 34 -31.40 22.54 -12.40
N SER A 35 -31.93 22.03 -13.51
CA SER A 35 -31.36 20.88 -14.21
C SER A 35 -29.97 21.17 -14.79
N GLY A 36 -29.77 22.34 -15.39
CA GLY A 36 -28.50 22.73 -15.98
C GLY A 36 -27.40 22.85 -14.92
N ILE A 37 -27.72 23.50 -13.80
CA ILE A 37 -26.77 23.68 -12.71
C ILE A 37 -26.46 22.34 -12.02
N PHE A 38 -27.47 21.52 -11.77
CA PHE A 38 -27.28 20.21 -11.16
C PHE A 38 -26.32 19.35 -11.97
N ILE A 39 -26.50 19.27 -13.28
CA ILE A 39 -25.63 18.52 -14.18
C ILE A 39 -24.20 19.08 -14.12
N LEU A 40 -24.04 20.39 -14.26
CA LEU A 40 -22.71 21.03 -14.28
C LEU A 40 -21.95 20.80 -12.96
N VAL A 41 -22.60 21.05 -11.82
CA VAL A 41 -21.97 20.88 -10.50
C VAL A 41 -21.67 19.42 -10.23
N PHE A 42 -22.59 18.51 -10.55
CA PHE A 42 -22.40 17.07 -10.34
C PHE A 42 -21.22 16.54 -11.14
N PHE A 43 -21.11 16.87 -12.42
CA PHE A 43 -19.99 16.42 -13.25
C PHE A 43 -18.67 17.07 -12.82
N THR A 44 -18.66 18.36 -12.48
CA THR A 44 -17.44 19.06 -12.04
C THR A 44 -16.91 18.45 -10.75
N LEU A 45 -17.76 18.27 -9.74
CA LEU A 45 -17.37 17.64 -8.49
C LEU A 45 -16.97 16.16 -8.67
N GLY A 46 -17.69 15.43 -9.53
CA GLY A 46 -17.35 14.06 -9.89
C GLY A 46 -15.95 13.93 -10.49
N ILE A 47 -15.60 14.83 -11.41
CA ILE A 47 -14.27 14.87 -12.02
C ILE A 47 -13.20 15.22 -10.96
N ILE A 48 -13.45 16.18 -10.08
CA ILE A 48 -12.53 16.57 -9.00
C ILE A 48 -12.26 15.36 -8.07
N VAL A 49 -13.31 14.63 -7.68
CA VAL A 49 -13.19 13.42 -6.84
C VAL A 49 -12.41 12.32 -7.56
N LEU A 50 -12.64 12.10 -8.85
CA LEU A 50 -11.89 11.13 -9.64
C LEU A 50 -10.40 11.49 -9.73
N ILE A 51 -10.09 12.75 -10.03
CA ILE A 51 -8.71 13.24 -10.10
C ILE A 51 -8.03 13.11 -8.74
N SER A 52 -8.69 13.49 -7.64
CA SER A 52 -8.17 13.37 -6.28
C SER A 52 -7.84 11.92 -5.94
N ASN A 53 -8.77 10.98 -6.14
CA ASN A 53 -8.52 9.56 -5.86
C ASN A 53 -7.41 8.95 -6.72
N PHE A 54 -7.25 9.41 -7.96
CA PHE A 54 -6.17 8.96 -8.84
C PHE A 54 -4.82 9.57 -8.44
N SER A 55 -4.80 10.86 -8.10
CA SER A 55 -3.59 11.58 -7.69
C SER A 55 -3.08 11.13 -6.33
N ASP A 56 -3.96 10.78 -5.38
CA ASP A 56 -3.56 10.33 -4.04
C ASP A 56 -2.70 9.05 -4.11
N SER A 57 -3.07 8.09 -4.96
CA SER A 57 -2.30 6.86 -5.13
C SER A 57 -0.96 7.11 -5.83
N PHE A 58 -0.93 7.96 -6.84
CA PHE A 58 0.29 8.32 -7.58
C PHE A 58 1.22 9.18 -6.70
N LEU A 59 0.65 10.20 -6.05
CA LEU A 59 1.39 11.10 -5.17
C LEU A 59 1.98 10.36 -3.97
N SER A 60 1.22 9.46 -3.36
CA SER A 60 1.70 8.64 -2.25
C SER A 60 2.89 7.77 -2.66
N ASN A 61 2.84 7.13 -3.83
CA ASN A 61 3.95 6.35 -4.36
C ASN A 61 5.19 7.21 -4.65
N TYR A 62 4.99 8.39 -5.21
CA TYR A 62 6.09 9.34 -5.46
C TYR A 62 6.74 9.81 -4.16
N ILE A 63 5.92 10.20 -3.16
CA ILE A 63 6.41 10.63 -1.85
C ILE A 63 7.16 9.50 -1.15
N MET A 64 6.64 8.26 -1.14
CA MET A 64 7.31 7.11 -0.55
C MET A 64 8.70 6.89 -1.17
N LYS A 65 8.81 6.92 -2.51
CA LYS A 65 10.10 6.79 -3.20
C LYS A 65 11.06 7.87 -2.79
N LYS A 66 10.62 9.12 -2.79
CA LYS A 66 11.44 10.27 -2.38
C LYS A 66 11.86 10.19 -0.91
N THR A 67 10.95 9.74 -0.03
CA THR A 67 11.27 9.52 1.39
C THR A 67 12.35 8.45 1.56
N ILE A 68 12.27 7.35 0.81
CA ILE A 68 13.30 6.30 0.82
C ILE A 68 14.64 6.84 0.29
N GLU A 69 14.64 7.53 -0.84
CA GLU A 69 15.85 8.08 -1.45
C GLU A 69 16.56 9.07 -0.51
N ASN A 70 15.81 9.98 0.11
CA ASN A 70 16.37 11.01 0.97
C ASN A 70 16.89 10.46 2.32
N ASN A 71 16.28 9.41 2.87
CA ASN A 71 16.63 8.92 4.20
C ASN A 71 17.51 7.66 4.19
N ALA A 72 17.48 6.89 3.10
CA ALA A 72 18.17 5.61 3.06
C ALA A 72 19.68 5.72 3.20
N GLU A 73 20.31 6.70 2.55
CA GLU A 73 21.75 6.91 2.64
C GLU A 73 22.17 7.41 4.02
N GLU A 74 21.47 8.39 4.58
CA GLU A 74 21.75 8.96 5.91
C GLU A 74 21.61 7.90 7.03
N GLN A 75 20.69 6.95 6.86
CA GLN A 75 20.39 5.89 7.83
C GLN A 75 21.20 4.59 7.59
N GLY A 76 22.11 4.58 6.60
CA GLY A 76 22.96 3.43 6.29
C GLY A 76 22.29 2.34 5.45
N PHE A 77 21.20 2.66 4.72
CA PHE A 77 20.49 1.72 3.83
C PHE A 77 20.82 1.93 2.34
N GLY A 78 21.91 2.59 1.98
CA GLY A 78 22.24 2.90 0.59
C GLY A 78 22.36 1.69 -0.32
N HIS A 79 23.01 0.62 0.14
CA HIS A 79 23.28 -0.60 -0.63
C HIS A 79 22.39 -1.79 -0.25
N CYS A 80 21.26 -1.55 0.42
CA CYS A 80 20.38 -2.60 0.93
C CYS A 80 19.36 -3.07 -0.09
N SER A 81 18.92 -4.31 0.06
CA SER A 81 17.84 -4.88 -0.75
C SER A 81 16.55 -4.09 -0.59
N THR A 82 15.97 -3.64 -1.71
CA THR A 82 14.74 -2.85 -1.72
C THR A 82 13.59 -3.63 -2.33
N PHE A 83 12.46 -3.68 -1.65
CA PHE A 83 11.25 -4.29 -2.14
C PHE A 83 10.08 -3.29 -2.18
N ASN A 84 9.45 -3.18 -3.36
CA ASN A 84 8.25 -2.37 -3.56
C ASN A 84 7.02 -3.27 -3.42
N SER A 85 6.28 -3.12 -2.33
CA SER A 85 4.99 -3.77 -2.12
C SER A 85 3.85 -2.85 -2.56
N LEU A 86 2.64 -3.43 -2.72
CA LEU A 86 1.42 -2.67 -2.97
C LEU A 86 1.11 -1.58 -1.92
N TYR A 87 1.60 -1.75 -0.69
CA TYR A 87 1.25 -0.90 0.44
C TYR A 87 2.44 -0.18 1.07
N GLY A 88 3.61 -0.29 0.45
CA GLY A 88 4.80 0.36 0.96
C GLY A 88 6.08 -0.13 0.32
N ILE A 89 7.17 0.47 0.72
CA ILE A 89 8.51 0.08 0.32
C ILE A 89 9.24 -0.39 1.58
N ILE A 90 9.89 -1.55 1.48
CA ILE A 90 10.75 -2.08 2.55
C ILE A 90 12.19 -2.15 2.05
N LYS A 91 13.13 -1.75 2.87
CA LYS A 91 14.56 -1.97 2.70
C LYS A 91 15.07 -2.90 3.80
N ILE A 92 15.95 -3.83 3.43
CA ILE A 92 16.51 -4.83 4.36
C ILE A 92 18.03 -4.71 4.30
N ASP A 93 18.61 -4.34 5.43
CA ASP A 93 20.04 -4.35 5.67
C ASP A 93 20.40 -5.65 6.39
N VAL A 94 20.82 -6.64 5.61
CA VAL A 94 21.15 -7.98 6.12
C VAL A 94 22.39 -7.90 7.02
N GLU A 95 23.42 -7.16 6.62
CA GLU A 95 24.66 -7.04 7.37
C GLU A 95 24.47 -6.20 8.64
N GLY A 96 23.74 -5.09 8.54
CA GLY A 96 23.40 -4.23 9.68
C GLY A 96 22.42 -4.85 10.68
N GLY A 97 21.67 -5.87 10.27
CA GLY A 97 20.62 -6.46 11.09
C GLY A 97 19.43 -5.53 11.30
N LYS A 98 19.09 -4.73 10.29
CA LYS A 98 18.06 -3.71 10.35
C LYS A 98 17.11 -3.82 9.15
N PHE A 99 15.93 -3.25 9.28
CA PHE A 99 15.03 -3.01 8.16
C PHE A 99 14.43 -1.61 8.24
N ALA A 100 13.97 -1.09 7.13
CA ALA A 100 13.26 0.17 7.06
C ALA A 100 11.99 0.02 6.25
N ILE A 101 10.91 0.71 6.65
CA ILE A 101 9.62 0.68 5.98
C ILE A 101 9.11 2.09 5.77
N VAL A 102 8.60 2.35 4.56
CA VAL A 102 7.75 3.51 4.27
C VAL A 102 6.41 2.97 3.78
N SER A 103 5.35 3.30 4.49
CA SER A 103 4.00 2.80 4.21
C SER A 103 3.19 3.82 3.40
N ILE A 104 2.30 3.33 2.53
CA ILE A 104 1.32 4.17 1.83
C ILE A 104 0.42 4.96 2.78
N TRP A 105 0.25 4.49 4.02
CA TRP A 105 -0.53 5.17 5.07
C TRP A 105 0.23 6.32 5.72
N ASN A 106 1.57 6.30 5.62
CA ASN A 106 2.46 7.29 6.20
C ASN A 106 3.66 7.50 5.27
N PRO A 107 3.45 8.04 4.06
CA PRO A 107 4.44 8.04 2.99
C PRO A 107 5.66 8.95 3.25
N THR A 108 5.56 9.83 4.24
CA THR A 108 6.62 10.74 4.65
C THR A 108 7.47 10.20 5.81
N GLN A 109 7.05 9.08 6.43
CA GLN A 109 7.71 8.52 7.61
C GLN A 109 8.60 7.33 7.21
N PHE A 110 9.92 7.50 7.36
CA PHE A 110 10.90 6.43 7.22
C PHE A 110 11.09 5.76 8.59
N GLN A 111 10.50 4.57 8.75
CA GLN A 111 10.54 3.82 9.99
C GLN A 111 11.65 2.79 9.94
N VAL A 112 12.62 2.88 10.85
CA VAL A 112 13.71 1.89 10.99
C VAL A 112 13.38 0.95 12.13
N GLY A 113 13.54 -0.35 11.88
CA GLY A 113 13.34 -1.40 12.86
C GLY A 113 14.59 -2.27 13.03
N ASP A 114 14.76 -2.78 14.23
CA ASP A 114 15.79 -3.76 14.56
C ASP A 114 15.30 -5.17 14.15
N ALA A 115 16.05 -5.86 13.30
CA ALA A 115 15.66 -7.17 12.81
C ALA A 115 15.67 -8.24 13.92
N ALA A 116 16.41 -8.06 15.02
CA ALA A 116 16.41 -8.97 16.17
C ALA A 116 15.00 -9.11 16.79
N LYS A 117 14.19 -8.07 16.71
CA LYS A 117 12.82 -8.03 17.27
C LYS A 117 11.74 -8.59 16.32
N ILE A 118 12.14 -9.04 15.14
CA ILE A 118 11.19 -9.63 14.17
C ILE A 118 10.81 -11.05 14.62
N GLU A 119 9.53 -11.35 14.53
CA GLU A 119 8.98 -12.68 14.82
C GLU A 119 8.13 -13.19 13.64
N ASN A 120 7.93 -14.52 13.60
CA ASN A 120 6.97 -15.16 12.68
C ASN A 120 7.13 -14.74 11.20
N ILE A 121 8.36 -14.82 10.68
CA ILE A 121 8.65 -14.56 9.27
C ILE A 121 8.15 -15.73 8.44
N VAL A 122 7.17 -15.49 7.57
CA VAL A 122 6.60 -16.51 6.66
C VAL A 122 6.28 -15.89 5.30
N SER A 123 6.36 -16.71 4.25
CA SER A 123 5.77 -16.43 2.95
C SER A 123 4.53 -17.29 2.78
N ASP A 124 3.48 -16.76 2.18
CA ASP A 124 2.21 -17.47 2.01
C ASP A 124 1.37 -16.78 0.90
N TYR A 125 0.21 -17.34 0.61
CA TYR A 125 -0.68 -16.86 -0.42
C TYR A 125 -2.13 -16.75 0.06
N VAL A 126 -2.89 -15.87 -0.58
CA VAL A 126 -4.32 -15.67 -0.32
C VAL A 126 -5.13 -16.57 -1.25
N LYS A 127 -5.78 -17.58 -0.69
CA LYS A 127 -6.70 -18.47 -1.44
C LYS A 127 -7.99 -17.73 -1.80
N ALA A 128 -8.44 -17.91 -3.04
CA ALA A 128 -9.77 -17.48 -3.45
C ALA A 128 -10.83 -18.52 -3.05
N PRO A 129 -12.07 -18.10 -2.73
CA PRO A 129 -13.15 -19.00 -2.32
C PRO A 129 -13.49 -20.09 -3.34
N LEU A 130 -13.32 -19.79 -4.64
CA LEU A 130 -13.61 -20.70 -5.76
C LEU A 130 -12.36 -21.39 -6.33
N GLY A 131 -11.25 -21.37 -5.59
CA GLY A 131 -9.97 -21.92 -6.02
C GLY A 131 -9.03 -20.87 -6.63
N GLY A 132 -7.75 -21.23 -6.73
CA GLY A 132 -6.69 -20.29 -7.14
C GLY A 132 -6.24 -19.35 -6.05
N THR A 133 -5.40 -18.37 -6.41
CA THR A 133 -4.87 -17.33 -5.50
C THR A 133 -5.14 -15.93 -6.00
N THR A 134 -5.38 -15.01 -5.08
CA THR A 134 -5.53 -13.59 -5.35
C THR A 134 -4.37 -12.76 -4.84
N GLY A 135 -3.42 -13.37 -4.13
CA GLY A 135 -2.25 -12.66 -3.65
C GLY A 135 -1.18 -13.59 -3.10
N VAL A 136 0.06 -13.17 -3.25
CA VAL A 136 1.22 -13.79 -2.61
C VAL A 136 1.91 -12.72 -1.79
N TYR A 137 2.40 -13.06 -0.61
CA TYR A 137 3.01 -12.13 0.30
C TYR A 137 4.08 -12.81 1.17
N PHE A 138 4.99 -12.03 1.70
CA PHE A 138 5.70 -12.36 2.93
C PHE A 138 5.16 -11.50 4.07
N GLN A 139 5.21 -12.02 5.27
CA GLN A 139 4.77 -11.30 6.47
C GLN A 139 5.68 -11.60 7.65
N PHE A 140 5.69 -10.67 8.59
CA PHE A 140 6.39 -10.81 9.87
C PHE A 140 5.67 -10.02 10.95
N MET A 141 5.99 -10.31 12.20
CA MET A 141 5.54 -9.54 13.35
C MET A 141 6.67 -8.64 13.82
N TYR A 142 6.36 -7.38 14.10
CA TYR A 142 7.28 -6.42 14.70
C TYR A 142 6.53 -5.59 15.75
N GLU A 143 7.00 -5.62 17.00
CA GLU A 143 6.38 -4.89 18.13
C GLU A 143 4.85 -5.11 18.23
N LYS A 144 4.40 -6.36 18.11
CA LYS A 144 2.99 -6.79 18.07
C LYS A 144 2.21 -6.40 16.81
N ALA A 145 2.78 -5.62 15.90
CA ALA A 145 2.17 -5.31 14.64
C ALA A 145 2.49 -6.38 13.57
N ARG A 146 1.47 -6.82 12.83
CA ARG A 146 1.65 -7.69 11.67
C ARG A 146 1.90 -6.86 10.43
N ILE A 147 3.08 -7.01 9.85
CA ILE A 147 3.47 -6.35 8.60
C ILE A 147 3.38 -7.38 7.49
N ARG A 148 2.59 -7.09 6.46
CA ARG A 148 2.38 -7.94 5.30
C ARG A 148 2.72 -7.20 4.03
N CYS A 149 3.65 -7.77 3.25
CA CYS A 149 4.16 -7.20 2.01
C CYS A 149 3.77 -8.09 0.83
N TYR A 150 2.88 -7.61 -0.03
CA TYR A 150 2.42 -8.36 -1.19
C TYR A 150 3.42 -8.27 -2.33
N THR A 151 3.87 -9.42 -2.81
CA THR A 151 4.72 -9.59 -4.00
C THR A 151 3.91 -9.76 -5.28
N PHE A 152 2.70 -10.31 -5.13
CA PHE A 152 1.69 -10.43 -6.18
C PHE A 152 0.31 -10.13 -5.60
N ALA A 153 -0.54 -9.44 -6.34
CA ALA A 153 -1.96 -9.32 -6.02
C ALA A 153 -2.80 -9.11 -7.27
N SER A 154 -3.89 -9.86 -7.35
CA SER A 154 -4.92 -9.69 -8.37
C SER A 154 -6.20 -9.15 -7.76
N SER A 155 -6.77 -8.17 -8.41
CA SER A 155 -8.02 -7.55 -7.96
C SER A 155 -9.26 -8.08 -8.65
N LYS A 156 -9.10 -8.77 -9.77
CA LYS A 156 -10.23 -9.15 -10.64
C LYS A 156 -10.50 -10.65 -10.64
N ASN A 157 -9.48 -11.45 -10.92
CA ASN A 157 -9.63 -12.91 -11.04
C ASN A 157 -8.58 -13.63 -10.21
N PRO A 158 -8.92 -14.77 -9.61
CA PRO A 158 -7.93 -15.65 -9.02
C PRO A 158 -7.07 -16.28 -10.11
N TYR A 159 -5.79 -16.45 -9.83
CA TYR A 159 -4.83 -17.09 -10.70
C TYR A 159 -4.57 -18.51 -10.24
N SER A 160 -4.20 -19.39 -11.16
CA SER A 160 -3.68 -20.71 -10.81
C SER A 160 -2.39 -20.54 -10.00
N LEU A 161 -2.16 -21.42 -9.01
CA LEU A 161 -0.89 -21.46 -8.27
C LEU A 161 0.31 -21.75 -9.17
N GLN A 162 0.07 -22.34 -10.34
CA GLN A 162 1.11 -22.66 -11.34
C GLN A 162 1.29 -21.56 -12.40
N SER A 163 0.55 -20.44 -12.31
CA SER A 163 0.76 -19.34 -13.25
C SER A 163 2.10 -18.66 -13.02
N GLY A 164 2.72 -18.17 -14.10
CA GLY A 164 4.05 -17.55 -14.07
C GLY A 164 4.10 -16.39 -13.08
N GLU A 165 3.07 -15.55 -13.05
CA GLU A 165 2.98 -14.38 -12.18
C GLU A 165 2.92 -14.76 -10.68
N VAL A 166 2.21 -15.85 -10.36
CA VAL A 166 2.11 -16.34 -8.97
C VAL A 166 3.42 -16.99 -8.55
N LEU A 167 4.05 -17.77 -9.42
CA LEU A 167 5.34 -18.40 -9.14
C LEU A 167 6.45 -17.35 -8.97
N GLU A 168 6.48 -16.33 -9.81
CA GLU A 168 7.39 -15.19 -9.64
C GLU A 168 7.13 -14.46 -8.33
N GLY A 169 5.86 -14.19 -8.00
CA GLY A 169 5.46 -13.60 -6.74
C GLY A 169 5.91 -14.44 -5.54
N GLN A 170 5.76 -15.76 -5.60
CA GLN A 170 6.20 -16.68 -4.55
C GLN A 170 7.73 -16.66 -4.39
N SER A 171 8.47 -16.76 -5.48
CA SER A 171 9.94 -16.67 -5.45
C SER A 171 10.43 -15.38 -4.82
N LYS A 172 9.80 -14.24 -5.14
CA LYS A 172 10.10 -12.96 -4.51
C LYS A 172 9.77 -12.96 -3.02
N ALA A 173 8.61 -13.49 -2.63
CA ALA A 173 8.20 -13.56 -1.22
C ALA A 173 9.17 -14.41 -0.40
N ASP A 174 9.57 -15.57 -0.92
CA ASP A 174 10.53 -16.46 -0.28
C ASP A 174 11.91 -15.80 -0.14
N THR A 175 12.39 -15.14 -1.20
CA THR A 175 13.67 -14.42 -1.17
C THR A 175 13.68 -13.34 -0.09
N PHE A 176 12.64 -12.51 0.00
CA PHE A 176 12.59 -11.44 1.00
C PHE A 176 12.36 -11.96 2.41
N ALA A 177 11.60 -13.05 2.57
CA ALA A 177 11.47 -13.72 3.86
C ALA A 177 12.82 -14.26 4.35
N GLU A 178 13.62 -14.81 3.44
CA GLU A 178 14.97 -15.32 3.75
C GLU A 178 15.94 -14.19 4.11
N LEU A 179 15.94 -13.09 3.36
CA LEU A 179 16.74 -11.89 3.70
C LEU A 179 16.40 -11.34 5.09
N LEU A 180 15.12 -11.34 5.48
CA LEU A 180 14.70 -10.94 6.82
C LEU A 180 15.19 -11.89 7.90
N LYS A 181 15.20 -13.20 7.63
CA LYS A 181 15.74 -14.20 8.59
C LYS A 181 17.24 -13.99 8.78
N GLN A 182 18.00 -13.83 7.69
CA GLN A 182 19.43 -13.54 7.74
C GLN A 182 19.73 -12.24 8.49
N ALA A 183 18.96 -11.17 8.23
CA ALA A 183 19.08 -9.92 8.96
C ALA A 183 18.84 -10.12 10.47
N LYS A 184 17.84 -10.93 10.85
CA LYS A 184 17.55 -11.27 12.24
C LYS A 184 18.68 -12.03 12.90
N GLU A 185 19.25 -13.03 12.22
CA GLU A 185 20.38 -13.84 12.72
C GLU A 185 21.61 -12.96 12.95
N ASN A 186 21.93 -12.09 11.98
CA ASN A 186 23.05 -11.16 12.09
C ASN A 186 22.86 -10.13 13.22
N ALA A 187 21.63 -9.64 13.41
CA ALA A 187 21.30 -8.75 14.53
C ALA A 187 21.48 -9.45 15.88
N ALA A 188 21.01 -10.70 16.01
CA ALA A 188 21.17 -11.50 17.22
C ALA A 188 22.64 -11.83 17.52
N GLY A 189 23.46 -12.13 16.48
CA GLY A 189 24.90 -12.38 16.64
C GLY A 189 25.67 -11.14 17.14
N LYS A 190 25.28 -9.94 16.73
CA LYS A 190 25.88 -8.68 17.20
C LYS A 190 25.53 -8.32 18.64
N ALA A 191 24.35 -8.76 19.11
CA ALA A 191 23.93 -8.51 20.49
C ALA A 191 24.67 -9.39 21.51
N THR A 192 25.34 -10.45 21.06
CA THR A 192 26.07 -11.41 21.89
C THR A 192 27.60 -11.24 21.84
N ALA A 193 28.11 -10.36 20.98
CA ALA A 193 29.54 -9.99 20.85
C ALA A 193 29.83 -8.68 21.56
#